data_deee31a8c89e16043b2436709bc2ca57
#
_entry.id   deee31a8c89e16043b2436709bc2ca57
#
_cell.length_a   1.000
_cell.length_b   1.000
_cell.length_c   1.000
_cell.angle_alpha   90.00
_cell.angle_beta   90.00
_cell.angle_gamma   90.00
#
_symmetry.space_group_name_H-M   'P 1'
#
loop_
_entity.id
_entity.type
_entity.pdbx_description
1 polymer ?
#
loop_
_entity_poly.entity_id
_entity_poly.type
_entity_poly.pdbx_seq_one_letter_code
_entity_poly.pdbx_strand_id
1 'polypeptide(L)'
;MMKRRIHFVFAAFLIFLGYSHRAGAKPSSSWFSIPHAKLCVTEGTIEQGSGNRLSVNVPKMRAFVMVRTSQEVEAHFTYLGKTPAEKPLGSGEMRRQFGLKLRAQDPCNLVYAMWRIEPKSELVVSVKSNPGQHSSAECGNRGYRNIKPVHRSLVPPLRPGAAHTLRAEMNGAELRVYADNDLVWEGSVGSEGGSLNGPVGIRSDNARLELELRAGRSSGAHADYQLSCRPGAGEGE
;
A
#
# COMPACT_ATOMS: atom_id res chain seq x y z
N MET A 1 -30.84 74.03 44.52
CA MET A 1 -29.54 73.31 44.48
C MET A 1 -29.70 71.95 43.79
N MET A 2 -29.36 71.86 42.54
CA MET A 2 -29.61 70.66 41.70
C MET A 2 -28.30 69.96 41.44
N LYS A 3 -28.07 68.77 42.05
CA LYS A 3 -26.87 67.94 41.84
C LYS A 3 -26.95 67.16 40.57
N ARG A 4 -26.18 67.47 39.55
CA ARG A 4 -26.00 66.64 38.34
C ARG A 4 -25.11 65.46 38.70
N ARG A 5 -25.62 64.25 38.46
CA ARG A 5 -24.85 62.97 38.47
C ARG A 5 -24.29 62.73 37.08
N ILE A 6 -22.96 62.64 36.98
CA ILE A 6 -22.23 62.26 35.77
C ILE A 6 -22.08 60.73 35.80
N HIS A 7 -22.59 60.07 34.77
CA HIS A 7 -22.42 58.61 34.59
C HIS A 7 -21.25 58.41 33.64
N PHE A 8 -20.17 57.79 34.14
CA PHE A 8 -19.07 57.30 33.30
C PHE A 8 -19.46 55.92 32.74
N VAL A 9 -19.54 55.81 31.40
CA VAL A 9 -19.71 54.57 30.70
C VAL A 9 -18.32 54.05 30.35
N PHE A 10 -17.89 52.96 30.98
CA PHE A 10 -16.67 52.26 30.62
C PHE A 10 -16.99 51.31 29.44
N ALA A 11 -16.50 51.61 28.26
CA ALA A 11 -16.50 50.71 27.11
C ALA A 11 -15.34 49.72 27.23
N ALA A 12 -15.61 48.50 27.55
CA ALA A 12 -14.62 47.40 27.54
C ALA A 12 -14.40 46.91 26.09
N PHE A 13 -13.22 47.23 25.55
CA PHE A 13 -12.77 46.68 24.25
C PHE A 13 -12.23 45.29 24.46
N LEU A 14 -13.01 44.27 24.07
CA LEU A 14 -12.57 42.87 23.97
C LEU A 14 -11.74 42.67 22.69
N ILE A 15 -10.42 42.61 22.84
CA ILE A 15 -9.51 42.26 21.76
C ILE A 15 -9.59 40.73 21.57
N PHE A 16 -10.30 40.27 20.54
CA PHE A 16 -10.25 38.88 20.07
C PHE A 16 -8.94 38.64 19.34
N LEU A 17 -7.95 38.04 20.01
CA LEU A 17 -6.78 37.47 19.37
C LEU A 17 -7.20 36.20 18.61
N GLY A 18 -7.50 36.36 17.33
CA GLY A 18 -7.75 35.25 16.44
C GLY A 18 -6.48 34.40 16.24
N TYR A 19 -6.42 33.26 16.92
CA TYR A 19 -5.42 32.23 16.61
C TYR A 19 -5.78 31.60 15.27
N SER A 20 -5.18 32.08 14.18
CA SER A 20 -5.21 31.38 12.88
C SER A 20 -4.39 30.11 12.98
N HIS A 21 -5.04 28.98 13.18
CA HIS A 21 -4.42 27.69 12.94
C HIS A 21 -4.10 27.59 11.43
N ARG A 22 -2.86 27.89 11.07
CA ARG A 22 -2.33 27.50 9.78
C ARG A 22 -2.31 25.97 9.75
N ALA A 23 -3.31 25.37 9.10
CA ALA A 23 -3.23 23.98 8.68
C ALA A 23 -1.98 23.87 7.81
N GLY A 24 -0.93 23.24 8.34
CA GLY A 24 0.27 22.94 7.58
C GLY A 24 -0.13 22.09 6.38
N ALA A 25 -0.02 22.62 5.17
CA ALA A 25 -0.22 21.83 3.96
C ALA A 25 0.79 20.66 4.04
N LYS A 26 0.27 19.42 4.08
CA LYS A 26 1.11 18.24 3.90
C LYS A 26 1.91 18.44 2.61
N PRO A 27 3.24 18.23 2.62
CA PRO A 27 4.00 18.30 1.39
C PRO A 27 3.36 17.32 0.40
N SER A 28 2.99 17.83 -0.77
CA SER A 28 2.48 17.01 -1.87
C SER A 28 3.54 15.97 -2.19
N SER A 29 3.26 14.69 -1.91
CA SER A 29 4.14 13.60 -2.31
C SER A 29 4.25 13.62 -3.84
N SER A 30 5.46 13.82 -4.35
CA SER A 30 5.67 13.77 -5.79
C SER A 30 5.70 12.30 -6.23
N TRP A 31 4.67 11.87 -6.95
CA TRP A 31 4.57 10.54 -7.53
C TRP A 31 5.40 10.40 -8.81
N PHE A 32 5.91 9.21 -9.07
CA PHE A 32 6.57 8.88 -10.32
C PHE A 32 6.21 7.45 -10.76
N SER A 33 6.15 7.24 -12.08
CA SER A 33 5.88 5.91 -12.66
C SER A 33 7.09 5.01 -12.51
N ILE A 34 6.84 3.74 -12.22
CA ILE A 34 7.85 2.69 -12.09
C ILE A 34 7.89 1.88 -13.39
N PRO A 35 8.91 2.04 -14.22
CA PRO A 35 9.05 1.24 -15.44
C PRO A 35 9.44 -0.20 -15.10
N HIS A 36 9.15 -1.13 -16.01
CA HIS A 36 9.48 -2.55 -15.88
C HIS A 36 10.93 -2.80 -15.45
N ALA A 37 11.91 -2.09 -16.07
CA ALA A 37 13.33 -2.22 -15.75
C ALA A 37 13.71 -1.84 -14.31
N LYS A 38 12.79 -1.26 -13.55
CA LYS A 38 12.97 -0.91 -12.12
C LYS A 38 12.22 -1.86 -11.19
N LEU A 39 11.75 -2.99 -11.69
CA LEU A 39 11.13 -4.05 -10.90
C LEU A 39 12.06 -5.26 -10.80
N CYS A 40 12.18 -5.81 -9.61
CA CYS A 40 12.70 -7.15 -9.40
C CYS A 40 11.52 -8.12 -9.29
N VAL A 41 11.39 -9.01 -10.25
CA VAL A 41 10.37 -10.06 -10.24
C VAL A 41 10.97 -11.28 -9.54
N THR A 42 10.43 -11.59 -8.37
CA THR A 42 10.91 -12.70 -7.53
C THR A 42 10.14 -13.99 -7.78
N GLU A 43 8.90 -13.90 -8.30
CA GLU A 43 8.10 -15.05 -8.70
C GLU A 43 7.23 -14.71 -9.91
N GLY A 44 7.10 -15.64 -10.85
CA GLY A 44 6.33 -15.47 -12.08
C GLY A 44 6.99 -14.52 -13.08
N THR A 45 6.17 -13.87 -13.89
CA THR A 45 6.62 -12.95 -14.94
C THR A 45 5.76 -11.70 -15.01
N ILE A 46 6.37 -10.60 -15.40
CA ILE A 46 5.73 -9.36 -15.81
C ILE A 46 6.23 -9.05 -17.20
N GLU A 47 5.32 -8.74 -18.12
CA GLU A 47 5.67 -8.33 -19.47
C GLU A 47 5.57 -6.81 -19.60
N GLN A 48 6.47 -6.22 -20.38
CA GLN A 48 6.44 -4.81 -20.71
C GLN A 48 5.42 -4.58 -21.82
N GLY A 49 4.41 -3.75 -21.53
CA GLY A 49 3.48 -3.21 -22.52
C GLY A 49 3.99 -1.92 -23.16
N SER A 50 3.10 -1.18 -23.80
CA SER A 50 3.45 0.15 -24.34
C SER A 50 3.65 1.18 -23.22
N GLY A 51 4.71 2.00 -23.34
CA GLY A 51 5.05 2.99 -22.31
C GLY A 51 5.43 2.34 -20.99
N ASN A 52 4.79 2.75 -19.89
CA ASN A 52 5.00 2.21 -18.55
C ASN A 52 3.98 1.12 -18.17
N ARG A 53 3.21 0.62 -19.12
CA ARG A 53 2.25 -0.46 -18.86
C ARG A 53 2.97 -1.78 -18.64
N LEU A 54 2.45 -2.53 -17.69
CA LEU A 54 2.90 -3.84 -17.27
C LEU A 54 1.74 -4.82 -17.47
N SER A 55 2.03 -6.04 -17.93
CA SER A 55 1.05 -7.11 -18.09
C SER A 55 1.42 -8.30 -17.22
N VAL A 56 0.44 -8.86 -16.53
CA VAL A 56 0.57 -10.05 -15.69
C VAL A 56 -0.44 -11.09 -16.15
N ASN A 57 0.05 -12.26 -16.56
CA ASN A 57 -0.78 -13.36 -17.05
C ASN A 57 -0.28 -14.73 -16.53
N VAL A 58 0.15 -14.77 -15.28
CA VAL A 58 0.66 -15.97 -14.60
C VAL A 58 -0.06 -16.18 -13.27
N PRO A 59 -0.22 -17.45 -12.81
CA PRO A 59 -0.98 -17.74 -11.59
C PRO A 59 -0.38 -17.14 -10.31
N LYS A 60 0.92 -16.90 -10.29
CA LYS A 60 1.60 -16.23 -9.16
C LYS A 60 2.60 -15.22 -9.70
N MET A 61 2.52 -13.99 -9.23
CA MET A 61 3.47 -12.93 -9.54
C MET A 61 3.82 -12.16 -8.28
N ARG A 62 5.10 -11.98 -8.06
CA ARG A 62 5.68 -11.20 -6.96
C ARG A 62 6.78 -10.32 -7.51
N ALA A 63 6.71 -9.04 -7.21
CA ALA A 63 7.76 -8.08 -7.57
C ALA A 63 7.92 -7.01 -6.51
N PHE A 64 9.09 -6.39 -6.47
CA PHE A 64 9.34 -5.18 -5.69
C PHE A 64 10.13 -4.15 -6.50
N VAL A 65 10.07 -2.90 -6.06
CA VAL A 65 10.67 -1.75 -6.75
C VAL A 65 12.15 -1.65 -6.40
N MET A 66 13.03 -1.55 -7.41
CA MET A 66 14.49 -1.48 -7.27
C MET A 66 15.05 -0.05 -7.14
N VAL A 67 14.19 0.93 -6.89
CA VAL A 67 14.60 2.31 -6.64
C VAL A 67 14.04 2.76 -5.28
N ARG A 68 14.68 3.75 -4.68
CA ARG A 68 14.21 4.30 -3.40
C ARG A 68 12.88 5.02 -3.59
N THR A 69 11.91 4.66 -2.75
CA THR A 69 10.57 5.24 -2.70
C THR A 69 10.23 5.62 -1.27
N SER A 70 9.23 6.49 -1.09
CA SER A 70 8.49 6.52 0.16
C SER A 70 7.68 5.20 0.31
N GLN A 71 7.00 5.04 1.46
CA GLN A 71 6.07 3.93 1.66
C GLN A 71 4.67 4.29 1.15
N GLU A 72 4.64 4.91 -0.04
CA GLU A 72 3.44 5.27 -0.80
C GLU A 72 3.51 4.61 -2.17
N VAL A 73 2.52 3.82 -2.50
CA VAL A 73 2.46 3.06 -3.75
C VAL A 73 1.04 3.02 -4.28
N GLU A 74 0.91 3.16 -5.60
CA GLU A 74 -0.36 3.18 -6.32
C GLU A 74 -0.26 2.35 -7.59
N ALA A 75 -1.25 1.49 -7.81
CA ALA A 75 -1.43 0.77 -9.06
C ALA A 75 -2.72 1.25 -9.73
N HIS A 76 -2.60 1.75 -10.96
CA HIS A 76 -3.72 1.93 -11.88
C HIS A 76 -3.81 0.66 -12.71
N PHE A 77 -4.90 -0.09 -12.61
CA PHE A 77 -4.96 -1.41 -13.22
C PHE A 77 -6.32 -1.72 -13.87
N THR A 78 -6.28 -2.58 -14.86
CA THR A 78 -7.46 -3.21 -15.45
C THR A 78 -7.41 -4.70 -15.13
N TYR A 79 -8.45 -5.20 -14.47
CA TYR A 79 -8.62 -6.62 -14.25
C TYR A 79 -9.15 -7.27 -15.53
N LEU A 80 -8.44 -8.27 -16.06
CA LEU A 80 -8.78 -8.93 -17.33
C LEU A 80 -9.38 -10.34 -17.14
N GLY A 81 -9.68 -10.72 -15.90
CA GLY A 81 -10.20 -12.04 -15.57
C GLY A 81 -9.15 -12.95 -14.94
N LYS A 82 -9.47 -14.24 -14.89
CA LYS A 82 -8.57 -15.26 -14.35
C LYS A 82 -7.41 -15.57 -15.29
N THR A 83 -6.32 -16.04 -14.73
CA THR A 83 -5.20 -16.57 -15.52
C THR A 83 -5.59 -17.91 -16.21
N PRO A 84 -4.96 -18.28 -17.34
CA PRO A 84 -5.26 -19.55 -18.04
C PRO A 84 -5.08 -20.78 -17.17
N ALA A 85 -4.07 -20.75 -16.28
CA ALA A 85 -3.84 -21.76 -15.26
C ALA A 85 -3.98 -21.11 -13.88
N GLU A 86 -4.74 -21.72 -12.98
CA GLU A 86 -4.87 -21.25 -11.60
C GLU A 86 -4.11 -22.20 -10.66
N LYS A 87 -3.50 -21.65 -9.62
CA LYS A 87 -2.76 -22.41 -8.60
C LYS A 87 -3.26 -22.00 -7.20
N PRO A 88 -3.39 -22.96 -6.27
CA PRO A 88 -3.70 -22.64 -4.89
C PRO A 88 -2.56 -21.84 -4.24
N LEU A 89 -2.89 -21.07 -3.23
CA LEU A 89 -1.91 -20.51 -2.29
C LEU A 89 -1.21 -21.64 -1.54
N GLY A 90 -0.12 -21.36 -0.87
CA GLY A 90 0.56 -22.32 -0.01
C GLY A 90 -0.28 -22.86 1.15
N SER A 91 -1.37 -22.15 1.49
CA SER A 91 -2.41 -22.63 2.41
C SER A 91 -3.34 -23.68 1.81
N GLY A 92 -3.25 -23.98 0.50
CA GLY A 92 -4.19 -24.81 -0.26
C GLY A 92 -5.43 -24.06 -0.72
N GLU A 93 -5.63 -22.80 -0.32
CA GLU A 93 -6.81 -22.02 -0.71
C GLU A 93 -6.70 -21.52 -2.15
N MET A 94 -7.74 -21.75 -2.95
CA MET A 94 -7.88 -21.12 -4.26
C MET A 94 -8.35 -19.68 -4.06
N ARG A 95 -7.49 -18.75 -4.41
CA ARG A 95 -7.78 -17.32 -4.25
C ARG A 95 -7.38 -16.56 -5.49
N ARG A 96 -8.23 -15.61 -5.89
CA ARG A 96 -7.89 -14.62 -6.90
C ARG A 96 -7.79 -13.27 -6.23
N GLN A 97 -6.64 -12.60 -6.40
CA GLN A 97 -6.36 -11.33 -5.75
C GLN A 97 -5.23 -10.57 -6.43
N PHE A 98 -5.25 -9.25 -6.24
CA PHE A 98 -4.15 -8.36 -6.59
C PHE A 98 -3.89 -7.42 -5.41
N GLY A 99 -2.66 -6.98 -5.22
CA GLY A 99 -2.36 -6.07 -4.13
C GLY A 99 -0.95 -5.51 -4.13
N LEU A 100 -0.74 -4.68 -3.12
CA LEU A 100 0.48 -3.92 -2.89
C LEU A 100 1.28 -4.54 -1.76
N LYS A 101 2.59 -4.44 -1.88
CA LYS A 101 3.56 -4.79 -0.86
C LYS A 101 4.16 -3.49 -0.31
N LEU A 102 4.31 -3.41 1.00
CA LEU A 102 4.98 -2.31 1.68
C LEU A 102 6.04 -2.89 2.60
N ARG A 103 7.12 -2.12 2.78
CA ARG A 103 8.24 -2.54 3.63
C ARG A 103 8.69 -3.98 3.36
N ALA A 104 8.77 -4.36 2.08
CA ALA A 104 9.13 -5.70 1.65
C ALA A 104 10.62 -5.94 1.89
N GLN A 105 10.98 -6.20 3.15
CA GLN A 105 12.35 -6.42 3.60
C GLN A 105 12.94 -7.68 2.94
N ASP A 106 12.15 -8.75 2.94
CA ASP A 106 12.46 -10.04 2.33
C ASP A 106 11.15 -10.84 2.12
N PRO A 107 11.19 -12.08 1.56
CA PRO A 107 10.00 -12.91 1.35
C PRO A 107 9.27 -13.34 2.62
N CYS A 108 9.91 -13.22 3.78
CA CYS A 108 9.38 -13.64 5.09
C CYS A 108 8.83 -12.47 5.92
N ASN A 109 9.23 -11.22 5.59
CA ASN A 109 9.02 -10.06 6.44
C ASN A 109 8.54 -8.86 5.60
N LEU A 110 7.22 -8.64 5.55
CA LEU A 110 6.60 -7.57 4.75
C LEU A 110 5.14 -7.32 5.15
N VAL A 111 4.59 -6.22 4.65
CA VAL A 111 3.17 -5.87 4.79
C VAL A 111 2.48 -6.01 3.43
N TYR A 112 1.28 -6.56 3.43
CA TYR A 112 0.41 -6.68 2.26
C TYR A 112 -0.86 -5.88 2.43
N ALA A 113 -1.28 -5.21 1.36
CA ALA A 113 -2.62 -4.66 1.18
C ALA A 113 -3.24 -5.32 -0.06
N MET A 114 -4.10 -6.34 0.15
CA MET A 114 -4.61 -7.21 -0.90
C MET A 114 -6.08 -6.93 -1.19
N TRP A 115 -6.40 -6.60 -2.45
CA TRP A 115 -7.76 -6.60 -2.95
C TRP A 115 -8.08 -8.02 -3.42
N ARG A 116 -8.81 -8.74 -2.59
CA ARG A 116 -9.33 -10.06 -2.93
C ARG A 116 -10.47 -9.90 -3.93
N ILE A 117 -10.50 -10.75 -4.94
CA ILE A 117 -11.51 -10.76 -5.99
C ILE A 117 -12.46 -11.94 -5.75
N GLU A 118 -11.89 -13.10 -5.50
CA GLU A 118 -12.60 -14.34 -5.18
C GLU A 118 -11.92 -15.07 -4.01
N PRO A 119 -12.71 -15.78 -3.20
CA PRO A 119 -14.15 -16.07 -3.33
C PRO A 119 -15.05 -14.89 -2.93
N LYS A 120 -14.52 -13.83 -2.32
CA LYS A 120 -15.26 -12.65 -1.88
C LYS A 120 -14.46 -11.38 -2.16
N SER A 121 -15.15 -10.35 -2.70
CA SER A 121 -14.53 -9.03 -2.88
C SER A 121 -14.35 -8.36 -1.52
N GLU A 122 -13.10 -8.15 -1.12
CA GLU A 122 -12.74 -7.46 0.12
C GLU A 122 -11.30 -6.97 0.09
N LEU A 123 -11.01 -5.90 0.85
CA LEU A 123 -9.64 -5.50 1.14
C LEU A 123 -9.16 -6.14 2.44
N VAL A 124 -7.99 -6.77 2.39
CA VAL A 124 -7.35 -7.40 3.55
C VAL A 124 -5.92 -6.88 3.67
N VAL A 125 -5.58 -6.41 4.86
CA VAL A 125 -4.21 -6.09 5.23
C VAL A 125 -3.66 -7.21 6.10
N SER A 126 -2.45 -7.66 5.79
CA SER A 126 -1.73 -8.63 6.62
C SER A 126 -0.26 -8.26 6.75
N VAL A 127 0.30 -8.61 7.89
CA VAL A 127 1.76 -8.63 8.13
C VAL A 127 2.21 -10.07 8.02
N LYS A 128 3.26 -10.32 7.25
CA LYS A 128 4.05 -11.56 7.33
C LYS A 128 5.31 -11.21 8.12
N SER A 129 5.53 -11.88 9.24
CA SER A 129 6.66 -11.63 10.13
C SER A 129 7.23 -12.96 10.62
N ASN A 130 8.48 -13.21 10.26
CA ASN A 130 9.24 -14.40 10.65
C ASN A 130 10.66 -13.95 11.02
N PRO A 131 10.87 -13.39 12.22
CA PRO A 131 12.17 -12.88 12.66
C PRO A 131 13.26 -13.95 12.51
N GLY A 132 14.39 -13.54 11.92
CA GLY A 132 15.54 -14.44 11.68
C GLY A 132 15.40 -15.37 10.48
N GLN A 133 14.29 -15.30 9.73
CA GLN A 133 14.08 -16.04 8.47
C GLN A 133 13.99 -15.06 7.31
N HIS A 134 14.73 -15.32 6.24
CA HIS A 134 14.91 -14.36 5.12
C HIS A 134 14.66 -14.96 3.74
N SER A 135 14.44 -16.26 3.66
CA SER A 135 14.14 -16.95 2.41
C SER A 135 12.82 -17.71 2.49
N SER A 136 12.16 -17.85 1.33
CA SER A 136 10.93 -18.60 1.22
C SER A 136 11.05 -20.06 1.68
N ALA A 137 12.21 -20.66 1.47
CA ALA A 137 12.49 -22.02 1.94
C ALA A 137 12.43 -22.13 3.47
N GLU A 138 12.82 -21.06 4.18
CA GLU A 138 12.80 -21.03 5.65
C GLU A 138 11.40 -20.76 6.19
N CYS A 139 10.73 -19.72 5.73
CA CYS A 139 9.46 -19.29 6.32
C CYS A 139 8.22 -19.95 5.71
N GLY A 140 8.29 -20.34 4.44
CA GLY A 140 7.13 -20.89 3.73
C GLY A 140 5.90 -20.02 3.86
N ASN A 141 4.79 -20.66 4.23
CA ASN A 141 3.48 -20.04 4.44
C ASN A 141 3.24 -19.57 5.90
N ARG A 142 4.29 -19.45 6.72
CA ARG A 142 4.15 -19.08 8.13
C ARG A 142 4.23 -17.57 8.35
N GLY A 143 3.81 -17.13 9.54
CA GLY A 143 3.98 -15.77 10.03
C GLY A 143 2.94 -14.77 9.53
N TYR A 144 1.92 -15.21 8.81
CA TYR A 144 0.84 -14.32 8.37
C TYR A 144 -0.12 -13.98 9.51
N ARG A 145 -0.39 -12.71 9.68
CA ARG A 145 -1.40 -12.19 10.60
C ARG A 145 -2.24 -11.13 9.91
N ASN A 146 -3.54 -11.37 9.78
CA ASN A 146 -4.48 -10.37 9.28
C ASN A 146 -4.66 -9.27 10.34
N ILE A 147 -4.61 -8.02 9.90
CA ILE A 147 -4.73 -6.85 10.77
C ILE A 147 -6.19 -6.38 10.78
N LYS A 148 -6.72 -6.14 11.97
CA LYS A 148 -8.05 -5.54 12.13
C LYS A 148 -7.94 -4.02 11.89
N PRO A 149 -8.76 -3.45 11.00
CA PRO A 149 -8.79 -2.01 10.78
C PRO A 149 -9.53 -1.27 11.89
N VAL A 150 -9.22 0.02 12.04
CA VAL A 150 -10.05 0.98 12.79
C VAL A 150 -11.15 1.56 11.92
N HIS A 151 -10.88 1.64 10.58
CA HIS A 151 -11.89 1.99 9.58
C HIS A 151 -11.86 0.97 8.44
N ARG A 152 -13.05 0.53 8.01
CA ARG A 152 -13.22 -0.37 6.87
C ARG A 152 -14.47 -0.02 6.09
N SER A 153 -14.33 0.07 4.75
CA SER A 153 -15.43 0.18 3.81
C SER A 153 -15.44 -1.00 2.84
N LEU A 154 -16.54 -1.19 2.16
CA LEU A 154 -16.64 -2.17 1.10
C LEU A 154 -15.80 -1.71 -0.11
N VAL A 155 -15.18 -2.64 -0.78
CA VAL A 155 -14.55 -2.42 -2.08
C VAL A 155 -15.49 -2.91 -3.20
N PRO A 156 -15.50 -2.24 -4.36
CA PRO A 156 -16.31 -2.71 -5.48
C PRO A 156 -15.85 -4.09 -5.96
N PRO A 157 -16.74 -4.91 -6.50
CA PRO A 157 -16.35 -6.15 -7.17
C PRO A 157 -15.60 -5.83 -8.47
N LEU A 158 -14.41 -6.38 -8.64
CA LEU A 158 -13.63 -6.21 -9.86
C LEU A 158 -14.28 -6.99 -11.01
N ARG A 159 -14.66 -6.30 -12.07
CA ARG A 159 -15.21 -6.90 -13.30
C ARG A 159 -14.16 -6.87 -14.40
N PRO A 160 -14.06 -7.93 -15.24
CA PRO A 160 -13.14 -7.92 -16.37
C PRO A 160 -13.38 -6.71 -17.29
N GLY A 161 -12.31 -6.01 -17.64
CA GLY A 161 -12.33 -4.82 -18.50
C GLY A 161 -12.51 -3.49 -17.75
N ALA A 162 -12.88 -3.50 -16.46
CA ALA A 162 -13.01 -2.28 -15.69
C ALA A 162 -11.63 -1.81 -15.17
N ALA A 163 -11.38 -0.51 -15.27
CA ALA A 163 -10.19 0.13 -14.72
C ALA A 163 -10.43 0.54 -13.27
N HIS A 164 -9.43 0.33 -12.44
CA HIS A 164 -9.46 0.62 -11.01
C HIS A 164 -8.13 1.20 -10.53
N THR A 165 -8.15 1.79 -9.34
CA THR A 165 -6.94 2.21 -8.63
C THR A 165 -6.86 1.54 -7.26
N LEU A 166 -5.67 1.10 -6.88
CA LEU A 166 -5.35 0.64 -5.54
C LEU A 166 -4.14 1.42 -5.04
N ARG A 167 -4.31 2.17 -3.95
CA ARG A 167 -3.25 2.97 -3.36
C ARG A 167 -3.08 2.64 -1.88
N ALA A 168 -1.83 2.58 -1.42
CA ALA A 168 -1.48 2.40 -0.02
C ALA A 168 -0.46 3.44 0.42
N GLU A 169 -0.67 3.98 1.62
CA GLU A 169 0.18 4.99 2.26
C GLU A 169 0.51 4.53 3.68
N MET A 170 1.79 4.37 3.98
CA MET A 170 2.23 3.93 5.29
C MET A 170 3.17 4.94 5.92
N ASN A 171 2.84 5.37 7.15
CA ASN A 171 3.65 6.27 7.96
C ASN A 171 3.86 5.65 9.35
N GLY A 172 5.10 5.33 9.70
CA GLY A 172 5.35 4.53 10.88
C GLY A 172 4.63 3.18 10.82
N ALA A 173 3.77 2.89 11.79
CA ALA A 173 2.92 1.70 11.81
C ALA A 173 1.51 1.96 11.22
N GLU A 174 1.16 3.20 10.94
CA GLU A 174 -0.17 3.56 10.44
C GLU A 174 -0.24 3.37 8.93
N LEU A 175 -1.26 2.64 8.49
CA LEU A 175 -1.52 2.32 7.09
C LEU A 175 -2.91 2.77 6.69
N ARG A 176 -2.99 3.43 5.51
CA ARG A 176 -4.22 3.76 4.80
C ARG A 176 -4.22 3.11 3.43
N VAL A 177 -5.36 2.55 3.06
CA VAL A 177 -5.53 1.96 1.73
C VAL A 177 -6.78 2.53 1.08
N TYR A 178 -6.63 2.89 -0.19
CA TYR A 178 -7.68 3.50 -1.00
C TYR A 178 -7.95 2.61 -2.22
N ALA A 179 -9.22 2.41 -2.52
CA ALA A 179 -9.68 1.80 -3.76
C ALA A 179 -10.52 2.83 -4.52
N ASP A 180 -10.16 3.13 -5.77
CA ASP A 180 -10.80 4.14 -6.62
C ASP A 180 -10.91 5.53 -5.94
N ASN A 181 -9.86 5.91 -5.19
CA ASN A 181 -9.71 7.10 -4.36
C ASN A 181 -10.53 7.11 -3.04
N ASP A 182 -11.40 6.17 -2.80
CA ASP A 182 -12.11 6.06 -1.53
C ASP A 182 -11.24 5.36 -0.48
N LEU A 183 -11.21 5.90 0.76
CA LEU A 183 -10.56 5.25 1.89
C LEU A 183 -11.34 3.98 2.27
N VAL A 184 -10.75 2.82 2.01
CA VAL A 184 -11.41 1.52 2.25
C VAL A 184 -10.84 0.75 3.43
N TRP A 185 -9.66 1.14 3.91
CA TRP A 185 -9.03 0.53 5.07
C TRP A 185 -8.09 1.52 5.76
N GLU A 186 -8.17 1.63 7.08
CA GLU A 186 -7.22 2.37 7.91
C GLU A 186 -6.98 1.62 9.21
N GLY A 187 -5.72 1.56 9.65
CA GLY A 187 -5.35 0.92 10.90
C GLY A 187 -3.84 0.83 11.10
N SER A 188 -3.44 0.30 12.27
CA SER A 188 -2.04 0.10 12.62
C SER A 188 -1.60 -1.33 12.33
N VAL A 189 -0.49 -1.49 11.65
CA VAL A 189 0.17 -2.80 11.43
C VAL A 189 0.98 -3.26 12.64
N GLY A 190 0.98 -2.45 13.70
CA GLY A 190 1.71 -2.72 14.94
C GLY A 190 3.23 -2.52 14.81
N SER A 191 3.94 -2.76 15.90
CA SER A 191 5.41 -2.62 15.94
C SER A 191 6.12 -3.56 14.97
N GLU A 192 5.64 -4.80 14.82
CA GLU A 192 6.22 -5.78 13.89
C GLU A 192 6.22 -5.26 12.45
N GLY A 193 5.06 -4.84 11.92
CA GLY A 193 4.99 -4.28 10.56
C GLY A 193 5.64 -2.91 10.46
N GLY A 194 5.56 -2.11 11.53
CA GLY A 194 6.13 -0.76 11.60
C GLY A 194 7.67 -0.72 11.61
N SER A 195 8.33 -1.75 12.11
CA SER A 195 9.78 -1.85 12.17
C SER A 195 10.44 -2.42 10.92
N LEU A 196 9.66 -3.06 10.04
CA LEU A 196 10.19 -3.60 8.79
C LEU A 196 10.75 -2.48 7.91
N ASN A 197 11.81 -2.78 7.18
CA ASN A 197 12.48 -1.82 6.29
C ASN A 197 12.76 -2.47 4.93
N GLY A 198 12.08 -1.99 3.89
CA GLY A 198 12.20 -2.53 2.55
C GLY A 198 11.40 -1.72 1.53
N PRO A 199 11.52 -2.04 0.24
CA PRO A 199 10.81 -1.36 -0.84
C PRO A 199 9.31 -1.63 -0.83
N VAL A 200 8.61 -0.87 -1.65
CA VAL A 200 7.24 -1.17 -2.07
C VAL A 200 7.25 -2.17 -3.23
N GLY A 201 6.12 -2.81 -3.50
CA GLY A 201 6.00 -3.76 -4.58
C GLY A 201 4.57 -4.17 -4.87
N ILE A 202 4.41 -5.23 -5.64
CA ILE A 202 3.12 -5.78 -6.05
C ILE A 202 3.08 -7.30 -5.93
N ARG A 203 1.87 -7.82 -5.77
CA ARG A 203 1.55 -9.24 -5.73
C ARG A 203 0.27 -9.51 -6.52
N SER A 204 0.26 -10.57 -7.31
CA SER A 204 -0.94 -11.10 -7.93
C SER A 204 -1.02 -12.62 -7.74
N ASP A 205 -2.23 -13.11 -7.47
CA ASP A 205 -2.55 -14.53 -7.43
C ASP A 205 -3.75 -14.78 -8.34
N ASN A 206 -3.58 -15.61 -9.37
CA ASN A 206 -4.61 -16.08 -10.30
C ASN A 206 -5.38 -14.96 -11.04
N ALA A 207 -4.90 -13.71 -11.00
CA ALA A 207 -5.51 -12.57 -11.65
C ALA A 207 -4.68 -12.13 -12.87
N ARG A 208 -5.34 -12.02 -14.01
CA ARG A 208 -4.76 -11.42 -15.22
C ARG A 208 -5.00 -9.91 -15.20
N LEU A 209 -3.93 -9.14 -15.41
CA LEU A 209 -3.93 -7.69 -15.20
C LEU A 209 -3.12 -6.97 -16.27
N GLU A 210 -3.58 -5.78 -16.64
CA GLU A 210 -2.73 -4.71 -17.16
C GLU A 210 -2.66 -3.61 -16.11
N LEU A 211 -1.48 -3.07 -15.84
CA LEU A 211 -1.32 -2.07 -14.80
C LEU A 211 -0.20 -1.07 -15.11
N GLU A 212 -0.30 0.09 -14.47
CA GLU A 212 0.76 1.07 -14.32
C GLU A 212 1.03 1.24 -12.83
N LEU A 213 2.30 1.11 -12.43
CA LEU A 213 2.71 1.24 -11.04
C LEU A 213 3.36 2.60 -10.81
N ARG A 214 2.98 3.27 -9.72
CA ARG A 214 3.54 4.56 -9.30
C ARG A 214 3.95 4.48 -7.83
N ALA A 215 4.95 5.23 -7.46
CA ALA A 215 5.39 5.34 -6.07
C ALA A 215 5.70 6.79 -5.70
N GLY A 216 5.59 7.11 -4.42
CA GLY A 216 6.00 8.40 -3.88
C GLY A 216 7.52 8.51 -3.79
N ARG A 217 8.07 9.71 -4.03
CA ARG A 217 9.50 9.98 -3.84
C ARG A 217 9.86 10.00 -2.36
N SER A 218 10.95 9.37 -2.01
CA SER A 218 11.52 9.50 -0.67
C SER A 218 12.12 10.90 -0.49
N SER A 219 11.72 11.62 0.56
CA SER A 219 12.21 12.96 0.87
C SER A 219 13.37 12.97 1.88
N GLY A 220 13.85 11.83 2.35
CA GLY A 220 14.85 11.74 3.40
C GLY A 220 15.84 10.59 3.25
N ALA A 221 16.93 10.66 4.02
CA ALA A 221 17.86 9.56 4.21
C ALA A 221 17.19 8.47 5.07
N HIS A 222 16.29 7.69 4.47
CA HIS A 222 15.86 6.44 5.09
C HIS A 222 17.01 5.44 5.01
N ALA A 223 17.11 4.59 6.05
CA ALA A 223 18.14 3.57 6.16
C ALA A 223 18.38 2.85 4.83
N ASP A 224 19.65 2.70 4.49
CA ASP A 224 20.09 2.02 3.28
C ASP A 224 19.68 0.53 3.34
N TYR A 225 18.54 0.18 2.71
CA TYR A 225 18.32 -1.22 2.39
C TYR A 225 19.04 -1.50 1.06
N GLN A 226 19.89 -2.51 1.08
CA GLN A 226 20.54 -2.97 -0.15
C GLN A 226 19.50 -3.69 -1.01
N LEU A 227 19.14 -3.05 -2.13
CA LEU A 227 18.27 -3.65 -3.12
C LEU A 227 19.08 -4.65 -3.95
N SER A 228 19.06 -5.92 -3.57
CA SER A 228 19.59 -7.00 -4.41
C SER A 228 18.43 -7.77 -5.04
N CYS A 229 18.35 -7.79 -6.37
CA CYS A 229 17.39 -8.62 -7.06
C CYS A 229 17.90 -10.07 -7.14
N ARG A 230 17.10 -10.99 -6.65
CA ARG A 230 17.29 -12.44 -6.85
C ARG A 230 16.05 -12.99 -7.55
N PRO A 231 16.02 -12.97 -8.90
CA PRO A 231 14.92 -13.54 -9.67
C PRO A 231 14.72 -15.02 -9.31
N GLY A 232 13.44 -15.45 -9.20
CA GLY A 232 13.11 -16.84 -8.87
C GLY A 232 13.27 -17.23 -7.40
N ALA A 233 13.61 -16.30 -6.52
CA ALA A 233 13.71 -16.56 -5.08
C ALA A 233 12.37 -16.79 -4.38
N GLY A 234 11.27 -16.96 -5.14
CA GLY A 234 9.90 -17.24 -4.70
C GLY A 234 9.54 -16.75 -3.29
N GLU A 235 8.35 -16.21 -3.11
CA GLU A 235 7.88 -15.86 -1.75
C GLU A 235 7.11 -17.04 -1.15
N GLY A 236 7.77 -18.20 -0.99
CA GLY A 236 7.16 -19.47 -0.56
C GLY A 236 5.79 -19.33 0.11
N GLU A 237 4.80 -19.81 -0.58
CA GLU A 237 3.45 -20.04 -0.07
C GLU A 237 3.08 -21.51 -0.24
#